data_8f71fe424fd19e7ec18312dbb383c209
#
_entry.id   8f71fe424fd19e7ec18312dbb383c209
#
_cell.length_a   1.000
_cell.length_b   1.000
_cell.length_c   1.000
_cell.angle_alpha   90.00
_cell.angle_beta   90.00
_cell.angle_gamma   90.00
#
_symmetry.space_group_name_H-M   'P 1'
#
loop_
_entity.id
_entity.type
_entity.pdbx_description
1 polymer ?
#
loop_
_entity_poly.entity_id
_entity_poly.type
_entity_poly.pdbx_seq_one_letter_code
_entity_poly.pdbx_strand_id
1 'polypeptide(L)'
;MEQETLFNILTGQYGEILETHAMWECISALGIKPFKDGNQWCFLYGENIQEGVCGFGETIYKAAWDFYTNVKIEEVRKKESK
;
A
#
# COMPACT_ATOMS: atom_id res chain seq x y z
N MET A 1 11.85 -22.99 -9.03
CA MET A 1 10.72 -22.33 -8.48
C MET A 1 10.54 -22.58 -6.99
N GLU A 2 10.40 -23.81 -6.62
CA GLU A 2 10.30 -24.11 -5.20
C GLU A 2 11.54 -23.73 -4.46
N GLN A 3 12.69 -23.85 -5.09
CA GLN A 3 13.91 -23.44 -4.44
C GLN A 3 13.93 -21.97 -4.14
N GLU A 4 13.41 -21.19 -5.07
CA GLU A 4 13.34 -19.75 -4.84
C GLU A 4 12.44 -19.43 -3.69
N THR A 5 11.33 -20.12 -3.62
CA THR A 5 10.39 -19.91 -2.52
C THR A 5 11.04 -20.23 -1.20
N LEU A 6 11.70 -21.37 -1.12
CA LEU A 6 12.37 -21.74 0.10
C LEU A 6 13.45 -20.76 0.47
N PHE A 7 14.22 -20.33 -0.51
CA PHE A 7 15.27 -19.37 -0.27
C PHE A 7 14.70 -18.08 0.30
N ASN A 8 13.62 -17.61 -0.28
CA ASN A 8 13.01 -16.36 0.17
C ASN A 8 12.46 -16.49 1.58
N ILE A 9 11.89 -17.62 1.89
CA ILE A 9 11.39 -17.84 3.24
C ILE A 9 12.52 -17.79 4.24
N LEU A 10 13.63 -18.44 3.90
CA LEU A 10 14.75 -18.48 4.81
C LEU A 10 15.36 -17.12 5.03
N THR A 11 15.35 -16.29 4.01
CA THR A 11 15.94 -14.96 4.13
C THR A 11 14.96 -13.90 4.55
N GLY A 12 13.68 -14.23 4.56
CA GLY A 12 12.68 -13.25 4.90
C GLY A 12 12.18 -12.44 3.74
N GLN A 13 12.79 -12.61 2.57
CA GLN A 13 12.39 -11.83 1.40
C GLN A 13 11.05 -12.27 0.85
N TYR A 14 10.70 -13.51 1.09
CA TYR A 14 9.43 -14.02 0.59
C TYR A 14 8.25 -13.26 1.19
N GLY A 15 8.32 -13.01 2.49
CA GLY A 15 7.26 -12.26 3.14
C GLY A 15 7.17 -10.84 2.61
N GLU A 16 8.32 -10.24 2.32
CA GLU A 16 8.34 -8.91 1.77
C GLU A 16 7.71 -8.86 0.39
N ILE A 17 7.99 -9.87 -0.43
CA ILE A 17 7.42 -9.94 -1.76
C ILE A 17 5.90 -10.11 -1.69
N LEU A 18 5.43 -10.94 -0.79
CA LEU A 18 3.99 -11.14 -0.63
C LEU A 18 3.31 -9.86 -0.18
N GLU A 19 3.94 -9.13 0.71
CA GLU A 19 3.35 -7.88 1.17
C GLU A 19 3.28 -6.86 0.04
N THR A 20 4.31 -6.80 -0.78
CA THR A 20 4.32 -5.90 -1.91
C THR A 20 3.22 -6.26 -2.89
N HIS A 21 3.05 -7.55 -3.14
CA HIS A 21 1.99 -8.00 -4.03
C HIS A 21 0.62 -7.61 -3.50
N ALA A 22 0.42 -7.81 -2.20
CA ALA A 22 -0.85 -7.45 -1.58
C ALA A 22 -1.12 -5.95 -1.68
N MET A 23 -0.07 -5.15 -1.55
CA MET A 23 -0.21 -3.71 -1.68
C MET A 23 -0.71 -3.34 -3.07
N TRP A 24 -0.08 -3.88 -4.11
CA TRP A 24 -0.50 -3.57 -5.47
C TRP A 24 -1.87 -4.13 -5.80
N GLU A 25 -2.21 -5.30 -5.24
CA GLU A 25 -3.54 -5.85 -5.41
C GLU A 25 -4.59 -4.93 -4.80
N CYS A 26 -4.30 -4.41 -3.63
CA CYS A 26 -5.22 -3.50 -2.95
C CYS A 26 -5.46 -2.25 -3.80
N ILE A 27 -4.38 -1.65 -4.29
CA ILE A 27 -4.50 -0.44 -5.08
C ILE A 27 -5.27 -0.71 -6.37
N SER A 28 -4.99 -1.85 -7.00
CA SER A 28 -5.72 -2.22 -8.23
C SER A 28 -7.19 -2.42 -7.95
N ALA A 29 -7.51 -3.09 -6.85
CA ALA A 29 -8.89 -3.38 -6.52
C ALA A 29 -9.67 -2.10 -6.27
N LEU A 30 -9.02 -1.09 -5.70
CA LEU A 30 -9.67 0.19 -5.45
C LEU A 30 -9.78 1.04 -6.71
N GLY A 31 -9.05 0.67 -7.76
CA GLY A 31 -9.15 1.37 -9.03
C GLY A 31 -8.56 2.76 -9.02
N ILE A 32 -7.58 3.01 -8.17
CA ILE A 32 -6.99 4.34 -8.08
C ILE A 32 -5.64 4.36 -8.75
N LYS A 33 -5.23 5.56 -9.11
CA LYS A 33 -3.96 5.77 -9.80
C LYS A 33 -3.18 6.87 -9.09
N PRO A 34 -1.85 6.81 -9.17
CA PRO A 34 -1.04 7.85 -8.54
C PRO A 34 -1.09 9.14 -9.35
N PHE A 35 -0.90 10.25 -8.68
CA PHE A 35 -0.77 11.53 -9.34
C PHE A 35 0.31 12.34 -8.61
N LYS A 36 0.85 13.32 -9.33
CA LYS A 36 1.90 14.15 -8.77
C LYS A 36 1.28 15.26 -7.94
N ASP A 37 1.88 15.49 -6.80
CA ASP A 37 1.47 16.59 -5.92
C ASP A 37 2.74 17.30 -5.50
N GLY A 38 3.10 18.36 -6.25
CA GLY A 38 4.35 19.03 -6.01
C GLY A 38 5.52 18.15 -6.38
N ASN A 39 6.37 17.87 -5.42
CA ASN A 39 7.56 17.05 -5.64
C ASN A 39 7.35 15.60 -5.27
N GLN A 40 6.14 15.20 -4.98
CA GLN A 40 5.93 13.82 -4.55
C GLN A 40 4.72 13.23 -5.23
N TRP A 41 4.63 11.92 -5.14
CA TRP A 41 3.51 11.17 -5.68
C TRP A 41 2.47 10.96 -4.61
N CYS A 42 1.22 10.83 -5.03
CA CYS A 42 0.12 10.66 -4.09
C CYS A 42 -0.84 9.62 -4.62
N PHE A 43 -1.30 8.74 -3.72
CA PHE A 43 -2.46 7.89 -3.97
C PHE A 43 -3.58 8.38 -3.08
N LEU A 44 -4.77 8.44 -3.63
CA LEU A 44 -5.93 8.90 -2.86
C LEU A 44 -7.12 8.03 -3.18
N TYR A 45 -7.76 7.53 -2.15
CA TYR A 45 -9.01 6.81 -2.27
C TYR A 45 -10.06 7.56 -1.46
N GLY A 46 -11.10 8.03 -2.14
CA GLY A 46 -12.11 8.83 -1.49
C GLY A 46 -12.23 10.17 -2.18
N GLU A 47 -13.11 11.01 -1.68
CA GLU A 47 -13.39 12.27 -2.33
C GLU A 47 -12.33 13.32 -2.07
N ASN A 48 -11.72 13.28 -0.89
CA ASN A 48 -10.69 14.25 -0.57
C ASN A 48 -9.76 13.66 0.48
N ILE A 49 -8.71 14.40 0.75
CA ILE A 49 -7.67 13.92 1.67
C ILE A 49 -8.19 13.81 3.09
N GLN A 50 -9.10 14.67 3.46
CA GLN A 50 -9.58 14.68 4.84
C GLN A 50 -10.48 13.50 5.16
N GLU A 51 -11.28 13.08 4.20
CA GLU A 51 -12.23 12.00 4.45
C GLU A 51 -11.81 10.68 3.83
N GLY A 52 -10.86 10.72 2.91
CA GLY A 52 -10.39 9.53 2.28
C GLY A 52 -9.14 8.99 2.91
N VAL A 53 -8.52 8.06 2.21
CA VAL A 53 -7.23 7.50 2.60
C VAL A 53 -6.21 7.94 1.56
N CYS A 54 -5.10 8.45 2.00
CA CYS A 54 -4.09 8.91 1.06
C CYS A 54 -2.71 8.45 1.51
N GLY A 55 -1.77 8.52 0.57
CA GLY A 55 -0.38 8.21 0.85
C GLY A 55 0.51 9.03 -0.05
N PHE A 56 1.64 9.45 0.46
CA PHE A 56 2.59 10.31 -0.24
C PHE A 56 3.97 9.69 -0.24
N GLY A 57 4.74 9.98 -1.26
CA GLY A 57 6.11 9.52 -1.32
C GLY A 57 6.84 10.14 -2.49
N GLU A 58 8.15 10.12 -2.41
CA GLU A 58 8.99 10.68 -3.48
C GLU A 58 8.90 9.86 -4.75
N THR A 59 8.56 8.60 -4.62
CA THR A 59 8.36 7.71 -5.76
C THR A 59 6.98 7.10 -5.66
N ILE A 60 6.52 6.55 -6.78
CA ILE A 60 5.23 5.85 -6.78
C ILE A 60 5.26 4.70 -5.79
N TYR A 61 6.38 4.00 -5.70
CA TYR A 61 6.49 2.87 -4.79
C TYR A 61 6.36 3.32 -3.34
N LYS A 62 7.03 4.40 -2.98
CA LYS A 62 6.94 4.90 -1.60
C LYS A 62 5.55 5.42 -1.28
N ALA A 63 4.94 6.09 -2.24
CA ALA A 63 3.57 6.58 -2.05
C ALA A 63 2.61 5.41 -1.87
N ALA A 64 2.82 4.34 -2.62
CA ALA A 64 1.96 3.16 -2.52
C ALA A 64 2.07 2.52 -1.14
N TRP A 65 3.27 2.41 -0.61
CA TRP A 65 3.44 1.84 0.71
C TRP A 65 2.80 2.69 1.78
N ASP A 66 2.95 4.00 1.66
CA ASP A 66 2.33 4.90 2.62
C ASP A 66 0.82 4.77 2.57
N PHE A 67 0.27 4.71 1.36
CA PHE A 67 -1.16 4.55 1.19
C PHE A 67 -1.64 3.22 1.77
N TYR A 68 -0.94 2.14 1.48
CA TYR A 68 -1.34 0.83 1.94
C TYR A 68 -1.32 0.75 3.46
N THR A 69 -0.31 1.35 4.07
CA THR A 69 -0.23 1.40 5.52
C THR A 69 -1.42 2.14 6.10
N ASN A 70 -1.79 3.25 5.48
CA ASN A 70 -2.91 4.04 5.98
C ASN A 70 -4.24 3.33 5.81
N VAL A 71 -4.38 2.54 4.74
CA VAL A 71 -5.59 1.73 4.57
C VAL A 71 -5.72 0.73 5.70
N LYS A 72 -4.61 0.09 6.06
CA LYS A 72 -4.65 -0.89 7.13
C LYS A 72 -4.98 -0.24 8.48
N ILE A 73 -4.44 0.94 8.71
CA ILE A 73 -4.72 1.66 9.93
C ILE A 73 -6.21 2.02 10.01
N GLU A 74 -6.78 2.46 8.90
CA GLU A 74 -8.19 2.81 8.89
C GLU A 74 -9.07 1.60 9.17
N GLU A 75 -8.71 0.45 8.64
CA GLU A 75 -9.49 -0.74 8.88
C GLU A 75 -9.48 -1.11 10.35
N VAL A 76 -8.33 -0.98 10.99
CA VAL A 76 -8.24 -1.29 12.41
C VAL A 76 -9.08 -0.31 13.21
N ARG A 77 -9.03 0.96 12.87
CA ARG A 77 -9.78 1.98 13.59
C ARG A 77 -11.29 1.73 13.48
N LYS A 78 -11.74 1.36 12.30
CA LYS A 78 -13.15 1.08 12.12
C LYS A 78 -13.61 -0.09 12.98
N LYS A 79 -12.75 -1.10 13.09
CA LYS A 79 -13.09 -2.24 13.92
C LYS A 79 -13.16 -1.86 15.38
N GLU A 80 -12.27 -0.98 15.81
CA GLU A 80 -12.23 -0.58 17.21
C GLU A 80 -13.32 0.42 17.55
N SER A 81 -13.84 1.11 16.57
CA SER A 81 -14.88 2.09 16.82
C SER A 81 -16.22 1.49 17.16
N LYS A 82 -16.32 0.22 17.01
CA LYS A 82 -17.60 -0.42 17.33
C LYS A 82 -17.81 -0.62 18.80
#